data_050d86bd4fcf21136338300359875bd6
#
_entry.id   050d86bd4fcf21136338300359875bd6
#
_cell.length_a   1.000
_cell.length_b   1.000
_cell.length_c   1.000
_cell.angle_alpha   90.00
_cell.angle_beta   90.00
_cell.angle_gamma   90.00
#
_symmetry.space_group_name_H-M   'P 1'
#
loop_
_entity.id
_entity.type
_entity.pdbx_description
1 polymer ?
#
loop_
_entity_poly.entity_id
_entity_poly.type
_entity_poly.pdbx_seq_one_letter_code
_entity_poly.pdbx_strand_id
1 'polypeptide(L)' 'MTDSIKLKEAIQRSGYRIHYIATTLNLTYPGFKMKVDGEREFKASEISKLSTLLKLSRTERDRIFFASNVEE' A
#
# COMPACT_ATOMS: atom_id res chain seq x y z
N MET A 1 -2.55 1.99 10.52
CA MET A 1 -2.08 0.61 10.30
C MET A 1 -2.58 0.10 8.96
N THR A 2 -1.73 -0.54 8.22
CA THR A 2 -2.07 -1.02 6.90
C THR A 2 -2.90 -2.30 6.94
N ASP A 3 -3.99 -2.32 6.19
CA ASP A 3 -4.76 -3.55 6.00
C ASP A 3 -4.09 -4.33 4.88
N SER A 4 -3.28 -5.32 5.25
CA SER A 4 -2.48 -6.07 4.29
C SER A 4 -3.33 -6.80 3.26
N ILE A 5 -4.46 -7.34 3.69
CA ILE A 5 -5.32 -8.09 2.78
C ILE A 5 -5.88 -7.17 1.70
N LYS A 6 -6.43 -6.03 2.11
CA LYS A 6 -6.97 -5.07 1.15
C LYS A 6 -5.89 -4.51 0.23
N LEU A 7 -4.69 -4.27 0.77
CA LEU A 7 -3.61 -3.77 -0.05
C LEU A 7 -3.18 -4.80 -1.09
N LYS A 8 -3.04 -6.05 -0.68
CA LYS A 8 -2.67 -7.11 -1.62
C LYS A 8 -3.71 -7.27 -2.73
N GLU A 9 -4.99 -7.13 -2.39
CA GLU A 9 -6.05 -7.18 -3.39
C GLU A 9 -5.92 -6.03 -4.38
N ALA A 10 -5.64 -4.83 -3.88
CA ALA A 10 -5.49 -3.67 -4.75
C ALA A 10 -4.28 -3.83 -5.67
N ILE A 11 -3.18 -4.35 -5.15
CA ILE A 11 -1.98 -4.59 -5.95
C ILE A 11 -2.29 -5.61 -7.05
N GLN A 12 -2.94 -6.70 -6.69
CA GLN A 12 -3.29 -7.73 -7.67
C GLN A 12 -4.23 -7.19 -8.74
N ARG A 13 -5.21 -6.40 -8.33
CA ARG A 13 -6.17 -5.80 -9.26
C ARG A 13 -5.49 -4.86 -10.25
N SER A 14 -4.40 -4.21 -9.83
CA SER A 14 -3.71 -3.25 -10.67
C SER A 14 -2.98 -3.90 -11.85
N GLY A 15 -2.60 -5.15 -11.70
CA GLY A 15 -1.83 -5.85 -12.72
C GLY A 15 -0.35 -5.52 -12.73
N TYR A 16 0.10 -4.60 -11.89
CA TYR A 16 1.52 -4.26 -11.82
C TYR A 16 2.29 -5.34 -11.08
N ARG A 17 3.55 -5.52 -11.50
CA ARG A 17 4.44 -6.43 -10.79
C ARG A 17 4.91 -5.77 -9.52
N ILE A 18 5.11 -6.59 -8.49
CA ILE A 18 5.52 -6.10 -7.19
C ILE A 18 6.87 -5.37 -7.24
N HIS A 19 7.81 -5.88 -8.04
CA HIS A 19 9.11 -5.22 -8.20
C HIS A 19 8.97 -3.83 -8.82
N TYR A 20 8.07 -3.70 -9.78
CA TYR A 20 7.82 -2.41 -10.41
C TYR A 20 7.26 -1.41 -9.39
N ILE A 21 6.32 -1.85 -8.58
CA ILE A 21 5.73 -0.99 -7.57
C ILE A 21 6.79 -0.56 -6.56
N ALA A 22 7.59 -1.51 -6.08
CA ALA A 22 8.64 -1.20 -5.12
C ALA A 22 9.61 -0.17 -5.68
N THR A 23 10.04 -0.35 -6.93
CA THR A 23 10.95 0.58 -7.58
C THR A 23 10.33 1.98 -7.69
N THR A 24 9.05 2.04 -8.04
CA THR A 24 8.34 3.31 -8.14
C THR A 24 8.34 4.06 -6.81
N LEU A 25 8.27 3.33 -5.71
CA LEU A 25 8.30 3.91 -4.39
C LEU A 25 9.72 4.11 -3.85
N ASN A 26 10.72 3.80 -4.64
CA ASN A 26 12.11 3.92 -4.24
C ASN A 26 12.46 2.96 -3.09
N LEU A 27 11.86 1.80 -3.09
CA LEU A 27 12.08 0.79 -2.07
C LEU A 27 12.68 -0.47 -2.68
N THR A 28 13.44 -1.20 -1.88
CA THR A 28 13.85 -2.54 -2.28
C THR A 28 12.63 -3.46 -2.18
N TYR A 29 12.70 -4.60 -2.89
CA TYR A 29 11.62 -5.56 -2.82
C TYR A 29 11.37 -6.04 -1.38
N PRO A 30 12.41 -6.47 -0.62
CA PRO A 30 12.16 -6.89 0.76
C PRO A 30 11.59 -5.77 1.63
N GLY A 31 12.07 -4.54 1.45
CA GLY A 31 11.55 -3.41 2.21
C GLY A 31 10.09 -3.14 1.92
N PHE A 32 9.72 -3.17 0.65
CA PHE A 32 8.32 -2.99 0.27
C PHE A 32 7.46 -4.12 0.83
N LYS A 33 7.95 -5.36 0.72
CA LYS A 33 7.23 -6.51 1.20
C LYS A 33 6.92 -6.42 2.69
N MET A 34 7.87 -5.97 3.47
CA MET A 34 7.65 -5.80 4.91
C MET A 34 6.55 -4.79 5.19
N LYS A 35 6.50 -3.73 4.40
CA LYS A 35 5.45 -2.72 4.58
C LYS A 35 4.08 -3.24 4.15
N VAL A 36 4.05 -4.00 3.06
CA VAL A 36 2.79 -4.61 2.61
C VAL A 36 2.27 -5.60 3.65
N ASP A 37 3.16 -6.35 4.27
CA ASP A 37 2.78 -7.34 5.27
C ASP A 37 2.46 -6.74 6.63
N GLY A 38 2.63 -5.43 6.78
CA GLY A 38 2.30 -4.76 8.04
C GLY A 38 3.40 -4.78 9.06
N GLU A 39 4.60 -5.26 8.71
CA GLU A 39 5.72 -5.31 9.64
C GLU A 39 6.38 -3.95 9.80
N ARG A 40 6.18 -3.05 8.85
CA ARG A 40 6.66 -1.69 8.90
C ARG A 40 5.59 -0.77 8.35
N GLU A 41 5.54 0.45 8.87
CA GLU A 41 4.57 1.43 8.40
C GLU A 41 5.04 2.08 7.10
N PHE A 42 4.09 2.39 6.24
CA PHE A 42 4.38 3.20 5.07
C PHE A 42 4.55 4.66 5.48
N LYS A 43 5.49 5.33 4.85
CA LYS A 43 5.62 6.78 5.02
C LYS A 43 4.52 7.48 4.24
N ALA A 44 4.19 8.71 4.65
CA ALA A 44 3.15 9.47 3.97
C ALA A 44 3.43 9.64 2.49
N SER A 45 4.69 9.90 2.12
CA SER A 45 5.05 10.05 0.71
C SER A 45 4.87 8.76 -0.07
N GLU A 46 5.10 7.62 0.58
CA GLU A 46 4.92 6.32 -0.05
C GLU A 46 3.44 6.02 -0.24
N ILE A 47 2.62 6.34 0.74
CA ILE A 47 1.17 6.18 0.63
C ILE A 47 0.64 7.01 -0.54
N SER A 48 1.10 8.24 -0.65
CA SER A 48 0.67 9.12 -1.73
C SER A 48 1.03 8.54 -3.10
N LYS A 49 2.28 8.11 -3.26
CA LYS A 49 2.73 7.54 -4.54
C LYS A 49 2.00 6.25 -4.87
N LEU A 50 1.85 5.39 -3.87
CA LEU A 50 1.19 4.10 -4.08
C LEU A 50 -0.27 4.30 -4.43
N SER A 51 -0.94 5.23 -3.75
CA SER A 51 -2.34 5.53 -4.02
C SER A 51 -2.53 6.03 -5.45
N THR A 52 -1.63 6.88 -5.91
CA THR A 52 -1.69 7.39 -7.28
C THR A 52 -1.44 6.27 -8.29
N LEU A 53 -0.42 5.46 -8.04
CA LEU A 53 -0.07 4.37 -8.93
C LEU A 53 -1.21 3.36 -9.07
N LEU A 54 -1.80 2.98 -7.96
CA LEU A 54 -2.88 1.99 -7.93
C LEU A 54 -4.24 2.61 -8.22
N LYS A 55 -4.29 3.93 -8.43
CA LYS A 55 -5.53 4.66 -8.73
C LYS A 55 -6.60 4.45 -7.66
N LEU A 56 -6.18 4.54 -6.41
CA LEU A 56 -7.10 4.38 -5.29
C LEU A 56 -7.91 5.63 -5.09
N SER A 57 -9.20 5.46 -4.78
CA SER A 57 -10.01 6.57 -4.33
C SER A 57 -9.58 6.95 -2.92
N ARG A 58 -10.01 8.12 -2.46
CA ARG A 58 -9.72 8.53 -1.09
C ARG A 58 -10.25 7.51 -0.08
N THR A 59 -11.46 7.03 -0.31
CA THR A 59 -12.06 6.04 0.57
C THR A 59 -11.25 4.75 0.60
N GLU A 60 -10.83 4.27 -0.56
CA GLU A 60 -10.01 3.05 -0.63
C GLU A 60 -8.68 3.25 0.08
N ARG A 61 -8.03 4.39 -0.16
CA ARG A 61 -6.77 4.70 0.49
C ARG A 61 -6.92 4.66 2.00
N ASP A 62 -7.97 5.30 2.50
CA ASP A 62 -8.18 5.36 3.94
C ASP A 62 -8.45 3.98 4.52
N ARG A 63 -9.21 3.15 3.81
CA ARG A 63 -9.51 1.79 4.27
C ARG A 63 -8.27 0.92 4.30
N ILE A 64 -7.36 1.13 3.36
CA ILE A 64 -6.14 0.33 3.28
C ILE A 64 -5.12 0.78 4.31
N PHE A 65 -4.86 2.08 4.39
CA PHE A 65 -3.72 2.57 5.15
C PHE A 65 -4.08 3.08 6.54
N PHE A 66 -5.34 3.31 6.81
CA PHE A 66 -5.76 3.86 8.10
C PHE A 66 -6.87 3.03 8.73
N ALA A 67 -6.85 1.73 8.47
CA ALA A 67 -7.93 0.84 8.88
C ALA A 67 -8.07 0.72 10.39
N SER A 68 -6.99 0.90 11.11
CA SER A 68 -7.02 0.71 12.55
C SER A 68 -7.88 1.73 13.27
N ASN A 69 -8.26 2.79 12.60
CA ASN A 69 -9.04 3.85 13.22
C ASN A 69 -10.53 3.64 13.10
N VAL A 70 -10.88 2.55 12.48
CA VAL A 70 -12.27 2.30 12.26
C VAL A 70 -12.83 1.59 13.43
N GLU A 71 -13.18 2.00 14.29
CA GLU A 71 -13.75 1.25 15.23
C GLU A 71 -14.87 1.64 15.63
N GLU A 72 -15.19 1.71 15.48
CA GLU A 72 -16.14 2.09 15.79
C GLU A 72 -16.86 1.82 15.92
#